data_6e4059e09a58872294a7bc1f7f6be014
#
_entry.id   6e4059e09a58872294a7bc1f7f6be014
#
_cell.length_a   1.000
_cell.length_b   1.000
_cell.length_c   1.000
_cell.angle_alpha   90.00
_cell.angle_beta   90.00
_cell.angle_gamma   90.00
#
_symmetry.space_group_name_H-M   'P 1'
#
loop_
_entity.id
_entity.type
_entity.pdbx_description
1 polymer ?
#
loop_
_entity_poly.entity_id
_entity_poly.type
_entity_poly.pdbx_seq_one_letter_code
_entity_poly.pdbx_strand_id
1 'polypeptide(L)'
;MSMVAKGQIGVHTEMRRSAEVRDTLLRFYEVFSAPDLEGFARIITQEADESLLVIGTDPGDWAKGRERWIAAREALTHSMEGLRLEAGEEPQGYEDGSMGWVNDRPRAVLPEGSILTRLTGVVRQEQGEWKLVHIHLSVGVPDEEVVELQERWSS
;
A
#
# COMPACT_ATOMS: atom_id res chain seq x y z
N MET A 1 -13.40 -18.82 50.73
CA MET A 1 -12.68 -19.40 49.58
C MET A 1 -13.03 -18.55 48.35
N SER A 2 -12.09 -17.74 47.91
CA SER A 2 -12.25 -16.93 46.71
C SER A 2 -11.96 -17.79 45.50
N MET A 3 -12.94 -18.06 44.67
CA MET A 3 -12.72 -18.61 43.33
C MET A 3 -12.17 -17.48 42.45
N VAL A 4 -10.88 -17.52 42.23
CA VAL A 4 -10.28 -16.69 41.16
C VAL A 4 -10.77 -17.26 39.85
N ALA A 5 -11.65 -16.53 39.16
CA ALA A 5 -12.01 -16.80 37.79
C ALA A 5 -10.72 -16.77 36.97
N LYS A 6 -10.32 -17.93 36.43
CA LYS A 6 -9.29 -17.99 35.41
C LYS A 6 -9.80 -17.17 34.22
N GLY A 7 -9.30 -15.98 34.08
CA GLY A 7 -9.52 -15.17 32.86
C GLY A 7 -9.16 -16.03 31.65
N GLN A 8 -10.10 -16.18 30.74
CA GLN A 8 -9.78 -16.72 29.41
C GLN A 8 -8.71 -15.82 28.83
N ILE A 9 -7.49 -16.34 28.74
CA ILE A 9 -6.45 -15.74 27.92
C ILE A 9 -6.99 -15.84 26.51
N GLY A 10 -7.41 -14.70 25.94
CA GLY A 10 -7.82 -14.64 24.55
C GLY A 10 -6.73 -15.27 23.69
N VAL A 11 -7.12 -16.17 22.76
CA VAL A 11 -6.20 -16.74 21.80
C VAL A 11 -5.70 -15.57 20.92
N HIS A 12 -4.52 -15.04 21.24
CA HIS A 12 -3.83 -14.14 20.35
C HIS A 12 -3.44 -14.93 19.12
N THR A 13 -4.11 -14.66 18.00
CA THR A 13 -3.64 -15.13 16.70
C THR A 13 -2.28 -14.50 16.48
N GLU A 14 -1.22 -15.28 16.48
CA GLU A 14 0.13 -14.75 16.29
C GLU A 14 0.28 -14.19 14.87
N MET A 15 0.96 -13.05 14.79
CA MET A 15 1.41 -12.49 13.52
C MET A 15 2.30 -13.51 12.80
N ARG A 16 2.04 -13.72 11.53
CA ARG A 16 2.81 -14.66 10.70
C ARG A 16 3.07 -14.10 9.30
N ARG A 17 4.11 -14.60 8.66
CA ARG A 17 4.33 -14.36 7.23
C ARG A 17 3.17 -14.95 6.43
N SER A 18 2.73 -14.25 5.39
CA SER A 18 1.62 -14.65 4.56
C SER A 18 1.96 -14.46 3.09
N ALA A 19 2.01 -15.59 2.37
CA ALA A 19 2.17 -15.58 0.92
C ALA A 19 0.95 -14.96 0.23
N GLU A 20 -0.26 -15.19 0.75
CA GLU A 20 -1.50 -14.62 0.20
C GLU A 20 -1.54 -13.09 0.31
N VAL A 21 -1.11 -12.56 1.43
CA VAL A 21 -1.00 -11.10 1.63
C VAL A 21 0.07 -10.52 0.70
N ARG A 22 1.24 -11.15 0.62
CA ARG A 22 2.28 -10.75 -0.36
C ARG A 22 1.76 -10.77 -1.78
N ASP A 23 1.05 -11.82 -2.18
CA ASP A 23 0.52 -11.98 -3.54
C ASP A 23 -0.54 -10.92 -3.87
N THR A 24 -1.24 -10.40 -2.87
CA THR A 24 -2.14 -9.23 -3.01
C THR A 24 -1.34 -8.00 -3.44
N LEU A 25 -0.17 -7.76 -2.87
CA LEU A 25 0.72 -6.68 -3.30
C LEU A 25 1.20 -6.88 -4.74
N LEU A 26 1.63 -8.10 -5.09
CA LEU A 26 2.10 -8.38 -6.45
C LEU A 26 0.99 -8.19 -7.48
N ARG A 27 -0.22 -8.59 -7.15
CA ARG A 27 -1.41 -8.33 -7.98
C ARG A 27 -1.72 -6.83 -8.10
N PHE A 28 -1.52 -6.07 -7.04
CA PHE A 28 -1.63 -4.61 -7.12
C PHE A 28 -0.66 -4.03 -8.16
N TYR A 29 0.58 -4.49 -8.20
CA TYR A 29 1.54 -4.05 -9.23
C TYR A 29 1.07 -4.41 -10.66
N GLU A 30 0.50 -5.57 -10.84
CA GLU A 30 -0.02 -6.00 -12.15
C GLU A 30 -1.16 -5.10 -12.63
N VAL A 31 -2.18 -4.89 -11.82
CA VAL A 31 -3.35 -4.06 -12.21
C VAL A 31 -2.99 -2.58 -12.33
N PHE A 32 -2.04 -2.12 -11.53
CA PHE A 32 -1.51 -0.77 -11.62
C PHE A 32 -0.75 -0.54 -12.93
N SER A 33 0.10 -1.49 -13.31
CA SER A 33 0.99 -1.38 -14.46
C SER A 33 0.30 -1.65 -15.80
N ALA A 34 -0.79 -2.41 -15.80
CA ALA A 34 -1.55 -2.79 -17.00
C ALA A 34 -2.76 -1.90 -17.31
N PRO A 35 -2.85 -0.66 -16.87
CA PRO A 35 -4.01 0.25 -16.72
C PRO A 35 -5.37 -0.47 -16.65
N ASP A 36 -5.49 -1.43 -15.75
CA ASP A 36 -6.71 -2.19 -15.51
C ASP A 36 -7.53 -1.58 -14.37
N LEU A 37 -8.37 -0.60 -14.68
CA LEU A 37 -9.20 0.08 -13.68
C LEU A 37 -10.21 -0.84 -13.00
N GLU A 38 -10.73 -1.82 -13.69
CA GLU A 38 -11.67 -2.78 -13.11
C GLU A 38 -10.96 -3.72 -12.13
N GLY A 39 -9.80 -4.26 -12.50
CA GLY A 39 -8.95 -5.06 -11.61
C GLY A 39 -8.48 -4.24 -10.39
N PHE A 40 -8.12 -3.00 -10.62
CA PHE A 40 -7.73 -2.06 -9.57
C PHE A 40 -8.88 -1.80 -8.58
N ALA A 41 -10.09 -1.57 -9.07
CA ALA A 41 -11.27 -1.39 -8.22
C ALA A 41 -11.61 -2.63 -7.39
N ARG A 42 -11.32 -3.83 -7.91
CA ARG A 42 -11.57 -5.09 -7.20
C ARG A 42 -10.57 -5.38 -6.08
N ILE A 43 -9.34 -4.91 -6.18
CA ILE A 43 -8.29 -5.20 -5.19
C ILE A 43 -8.36 -4.29 -3.96
N ILE A 44 -9.11 -3.20 -4.02
CA ILE A 44 -9.28 -2.26 -2.92
C ILE A 44 -10.53 -2.55 -2.10
N THR A 45 -10.50 -2.17 -0.82
CA THR A 45 -11.62 -2.38 0.10
C THR A 45 -12.93 -1.83 -0.44
N GLN A 46 -14.02 -2.57 -0.27
CA GLN A 46 -15.39 -2.10 -0.54
C GLN A 46 -16.14 -1.79 0.75
N GLU A 47 -15.77 -2.43 1.86
CA GLU A 47 -16.47 -2.36 3.14
C GLU A 47 -15.93 -1.28 4.06
N ALA A 48 -14.68 -0.87 3.86
CA ALA A 48 -13.98 0.07 4.74
C ALA A 48 -13.52 1.33 4.00
N ASP A 49 -14.41 1.92 3.18
CA ASP A 49 -14.13 3.06 2.33
C ASP A 49 -13.52 4.26 3.09
N GLU A 50 -14.01 4.57 4.28
CA GLU A 50 -13.48 5.66 5.10
C GLU A 50 -12.03 5.46 5.54
N SER A 51 -11.58 4.21 5.64
CA SER A 51 -10.20 3.88 6.02
C SER A 51 -9.23 3.87 4.84
N LEU A 52 -9.76 3.83 3.62
CA LEU A 52 -8.93 3.75 2.43
C LEU A 52 -8.20 5.06 2.19
N LEU A 53 -6.87 4.98 2.27
CA LEU A 53 -5.97 6.10 2.04
C LEU A 53 -4.81 5.66 1.18
N VAL A 54 -4.54 6.43 0.15
CA VAL A 54 -3.33 6.29 -0.67
C VAL A 54 -2.51 7.55 -0.57
N ILE A 55 -1.25 7.37 -0.20
CA ILE A 55 -0.25 8.43 -0.16
C ILE A 55 0.79 8.11 -1.23
N GLY A 56 0.93 9.00 -2.20
CA GLY A 56 1.93 8.89 -3.24
C GLY A 56 3.16 9.76 -2.97
N THR A 57 3.98 9.93 -3.99
CA THR A 57 5.28 10.60 -3.86
C THR A 57 5.21 12.12 -3.97
N ASP A 58 4.15 12.64 -4.58
CA ASP A 58 3.93 14.08 -4.69
C ASP A 58 3.20 14.61 -3.44
N PRO A 59 3.49 15.85 -2.97
CA PRO A 59 2.81 16.43 -1.82
C PRO A 59 1.28 16.45 -1.93
N GLY A 60 0.73 16.52 -3.13
CA GLY A 60 -0.70 16.49 -3.41
C GLY A 60 -1.30 15.08 -3.46
N ASP A 61 -0.48 14.04 -3.43
CA ASP A 61 -0.92 12.64 -3.54
C ASP A 61 -1.48 12.12 -2.22
N TRP A 62 -2.67 12.57 -1.90
CA TRP A 62 -3.43 12.18 -0.70
C TRP A 62 -4.86 11.84 -1.10
N ALA A 63 -5.09 10.58 -1.47
CA ALA A 63 -6.39 10.12 -1.95
C ALA A 63 -7.11 9.29 -0.88
N LYS A 64 -8.18 9.83 -0.34
CA LYS A 64 -9.03 9.17 0.66
C LYS A 64 -10.32 8.66 0.02
N GLY A 65 -10.62 7.37 0.21
CA GLY A 65 -11.79 6.70 -0.31
C GLY A 65 -11.62 6.11 -1.71
N ARG A 66 -12.48 5.15 -2.04
CA ARG A 66 -12.42 4.40 -3.31
C ARG A 66 -12.50 5.29 -4.54
N GLU A 67 -13.49 6.18 -4.57
CA GLU A 67 -13.74 7.06 -5.71
C GLU A 67 -12.51 7.91 -6.05
N ARG A 68 -11.90 8.50 -5.03
CA ARG A 68 -10.70 9.33 -5.21
C ARG A 68 -9.49 8.51 -5.64
N TRP A 69 -9.34 7.30 -5.11
CA TRP A 69 -8.23 6.44 -5.51
C TRP A 69 -8.36 5.97 -6.95
N ILE A 70 -9.54 5.53 -7.36
CA ILE A 70 -9.80 5.13 -8.76
C ILE A 70 -9.59 6.33 -9.70
N ALA A 71 -10.10 7.50 -9.35
CA ALA A 71 -9.89 8.72 -10.13
C ALA A 71 -8.41 9.13 -10.23
N ALA A 72 -7.65 9.01 -9.14
CA ALA A 72 -6.22 9.28 -9.13
C ALA A 72 -5.46 8.30 -10.04
N ARG A 73 -5.81 7.02 -10.02
CA ARG A 73 -5.20 6.02 -10.92
C ARG A 73 -5.52 6.31 -12.39
N GLU A 74 -6.74 6.68 -12.69
CA GLU A 74 -7.15 7.07 -14.03
C GLU A 74 -6.37 8.30 -14.52
N ALA A 75 -6.24 9.31 -13.67
CA ALA A 75 -5.45 10.51 -13.99
C ALA A 75 -3.97 10.19 -14.26
N LEU A 76 -3.36 9.27 -13.50
CA LEU A 76 -1.99 8.81 -13.74
C LEU A 76 -1.83 8.12 -15.09
N THR A 77 -2.82 7.41 -15.57
CA THR A 77 -2.81 6.78 -16.89
C THR A 77 -2.62 7.81 -18.01
N HIS A 78 -3.18 8.99 -17.83
CA HIS A 78 -3.08 10.09 -18.81
C HIS A 78 -1.83 10.95 -18.64
N SER A 79 -1.39 11.19 -17.39
CA SER A 79 -0.29 12.10 -17.09
C SER A 79 1.09 11.43 -17.12
N MET A 80 1.16 10.12 -16.86
CA MET A 80 2.41 9.35 -16.81
C MET A 80 2.26 8.06 -17.61
N GLU A 81 2.12 8.21 -18.91
CA GLU A 81 1.99 7.09 -19.83
C GLU A 81 3.20 6.13 -19.71
N GLY A 82 2.91 4.86 -19.57
CA GLY A 82 3.93 3.81 -19.44
C GLY A 82 4.49 3.63 -18.03
N LEU A 83 3.98 4.34 -17.04
CA LEU A 83 4.37 4.10 -15.64
C LEU A 83 4.02 2.68 -15.22
N ARG A 84 5.04 1.96 -14.73
CA ARG A 84 4.91 0.61 -14.18
C ARG A 84 5.53 0.54 -12.79
N LEU A 85 4.99 -0.32 -11.94
CA LEU A 85 5.62 -0.72 -10.69
C LEU A 85 6.16 -2.13 -10.84
N GLU A 86 7.44 -2.30 -10.64
CA GLU A 86 8.10 -3.60 -10.61
C GLU A 86 8.45 -3.96 -9.18
N ALA A 87 8.12 -5.19 -8.76
CA ALA A 87 8.45 -5.67 -7.42
C ALA A 87 9.94 -5.56 -7.12
N GLY A 88 10.26 -5.25 -5.88
CA GLY A 88 11.63 -5.31 -5.38
C GLY A 88 12.14 -6.76 -5.24
N GLU A 89 13.32 -6.91 -4.64
CA GLU A 89 13.94 -8.22 -4.47
C GLU A 89 13.21 -9.10 -3.44
N GLU A 90 12.63 -8.48 -2.42
CA GLU A 90 12.03 -9.21 -1.28
C GLU A 90 10.69 -8.59 -0.85
N PRO A 91 9.63 -8.65 -1.67
CA PRO A 91 8.31 -8.23 -1.23
C PRO A 91 7.82 -9.13 -0.09
N GLN A 92 7.35 -8.52 1.00
CA GLN A 92 6.91 -9.22 2.20
C GLN A 92 5.43 -8.98 2.47
N GLY A 93 4.77 -10.01 2.97
CA GLY A 93 3.42 -9.95 3.47
C GLY A 93 3.31 -10.63 4.83
N TYR A 94 2.50 -10.05 5.70
CA TYR A 94 2.23 -10.54 7.05
C TYR A 94 0.75 -10.47 7.33
N GLU A 95 0.26 -11.35 8.17
CA GLU A 95 -1.13 -11.33 8.63
C GLU A 95 -1.23 -11.52 10.14
N ASP A 96 -2.25 -10.93 10.72
CA ASP A 96 -2.69 -11.15 12.09
C ASP A 96 -4.23 -11.11 12.11
N GLY A 97 -4.85 -12.26 12.21
CA GLY A 97 -6.30 -12.40 12.08
C GLY A 97 -6.79 -11.97 10.71
N SER A 98 -7.72 -11.02 10.67
CA SER A 98 -8.31 -10.49 9.43
C SER A 98 -7.57 -9.29 8.84
N MET A 99 -6.48 -8.88 9.47
CA MET A 99 -5.65 -7.76 9.01
C MET A 99 -4.28 -8.27 8.56
N GLY A 100 -3.69 -7.55 7.64
CA GLY A 100 -2.34 -7.83 7.18
C GLY A 100 -1.64 -6.57 6.70
N TRP A 101 -0.35 -6.68 6.47
CA TRP A 101 0.45 -5.60 5.93
C TRP A 101 1.50 -6.12 4.98
N VAL A 102 1.90 -5.23 4.10
CA VAL A 102 2.91 -5.50 3.07
C VAL A 102 4.00 -4.45 3.14
N ASN A 103 5.20 -4.84 2.74
CA ASN A 103 6.28 -3.91 2.50
C ASN A 103 7.15 -4.39 1.33
N ASP A 104 7.70 -3.44 0.59
CA ASP A 104 8.57 -3.69 -0.55
C ASP A 104 9.38 -2.44 -0.90
N ARG A 105 10.37 -2.60 -1.73
CA ARG A 105 11.11 -1.52 -2.40
C ARG A 105 10.91 -1.65 -3.91
N PRO A 106 9.72 -1.35 -4.40
CA PRO A 106 9.46 -1.47 -5.82
C PRO A 106 10.17 -0.39 -6.62
N ARG A 107 10.38 -0.70 -7.87
CA ARG A 107 10.90 0.25 -8.84
C ARG A 107 9.75 0.86 -9.62
N ALA A 108 9.66 2.18 -9.61
CA ALA A 108 8.77 2.91 -10.52
C ALA A 108 9.52 3.11 -11.84
N VAL A 109 8.99 2.55 -12.91
CA VAL A 109 9.63 2.54 -14.23
C VAL A 109 8.83 3.40 -15.19
N LEU A 110 9.52 4.31 -15.83
CA LEU A 110 9.03 5.18 -16.90
C LEU A 110 9.90 4.96 -18.15
N PRO A 111 9.45 5.37 -19.35
CA PRO A 111 10.25 5.24 -20.57
C PRO A 111 11.66 5.86 -20.46
N GLU A 112 11.81 6.95 -19.71
CA GLU A 112 13.07 7.67 -19.54
C GLU A 112 14.01 7.06 -18.50
N GLY A 113 13.51 6.17 -17.64
CA GLY A 113 14.30 5.56 -16.58
C GLY A 113 13.48 5.04 -15.43
N SER A 114 14.14 4.67 -14.34
CA SER A 114 13.48 4.13 -13.17
C SER A 114 13.98 4.78 -11.88
N ILE A 115 13.12 4.80 -10.89
CA ILE A 115 13.43 5.28 -9.54
C ILE A 115 13.09 4.20 -8.51
N LEU A 116 13.98 4.02 -7.55
CA LEU A 116 13.72 3.14 -6.41
C LEU A 116 12.79 3.84 -5.42
N THR A 117 11.73 3.14 -5.05
CA THR A 117 10.74 3.65 -4.11
C THR A 117 10.65 2.74 -2.88
N ARG A 118 9.86 3.14 -1.91
CA ARG A 118 9.52 2.36 -0.72
C ARG A 118 8.02 2.30 -0.60
N LEU A 119 7.48 1.12 -0.38
CA LEU A 119 6.05 0.90 -0.26
C LEU A 119 5.73 0.18 1.03
N THR A 120 4.74 0.68 1.74
CA THR A 120 4.04 -0.03 2.80
C THR A 120 2.54 -0.01 2.51
N GLY A 121 1.85 -1.04 2.93
CA GLY A 121 0.41 -1.13 2.74
C GLY A 121 -0.24 -1.98 3.81
N VAL A 122 -1.54 -1.76 3.97
CA VAL A 122 -2.37 -2.54 4.89
C VAL A 122 -3.49 -3.19 4.10
N VAL A 123 -3.75 -4.45 4.39
CA VAL A 123 -4.82 -5.25 3.80
C VAL A 123 -5.76 -5.77 4.88
N ARG A 124 -6.99 -6.04 4.50
CA ARG A 124 -7.97 -6.74 5.36
C ARG A 124 -8.70 -7.81 4.58
N GLN A 125 -9.17 -8.83 5.27
CA GLN A 125 -10.04 -9.82 4.64
C GLN A 125 -11.46 -9.29 4.52
N GLU A 126 -11.99 -9.41 3.31
CA GLU A 126 -13.38 -9.14 2.99
C GLU A 126 -13.92 -10.34 2.19
N GLN A 127 -14.89 -11.06 2.74
CA GLN A 127 -15.50 -12.23 2.09
C GLN A 127 -14.47 -13.27 1.61
N GLY A 128 -13.45 -13.52 2.42
CA GLY A 128 -12.39 -14.50 2.14
C GLY A 128 -11.28 -14.00 1.23
N GLU A 129 -11.30 -12.75 0.79
CA GLU A 129 -10.28 -12.13 -0.06
C GLU A 129 -9.56 -11.01 0.67
N TRP A 130 -8.26 -10.88 0.42
CA TRP A 130 -7.48 -9.75 0.90
C TRP A 130 -7.71 -8.52 0.01
N LYS A 131 -8.05 -7.39 0.65
CA LYS A 131 -8.27 -6.10 0.00
C LYS A 131 -7.37 -5.03 0.59
N LEU A 132 -6.85 -4.14 -0.25
CA LEU A 132 -6.05 -3.01 0.20
C LEU A 132 -6.93 -1.97 0.90
N VAL A 133 -6.48 -1.50 2.06
CA VAL A 133 -7.10 -0.39 2.80
C VAL A 133 -6.16 0.80 2.93
N HIS A 134 -4.88 0.60 2.70
CA HIS A 134 -3.89 1.66 2.78
C HIS A 134 -2.68 1.33 1.91
N ILE A 135 -2.17 2.32 1.20
CA ILE A 135 -0.89 2.27 0.48
C ILE A 135 -0.15 3.58 0.70
N HIS A 136 1.12 3.47 1.01
CA HIS A 136 2.04 4.61 1.06
C HIS A 136 3.27 4.28 0.23
N LEU A 137 3.47 5.05 -0.82
CA LEU A 137 4.63 5.00 -1.69
C LEU A 137 5.46 6.26 -1.47
N SER A 138 6.76 6.11 -1.25
CA SER A 138 7.67 7.23 -1.03
C SER A 138 8.99 7.06 -1.78
N VAL A 139 9.65 8.18 -2.01
CA VAL A 139 11.04 8.23 -2.51
C VAL A 139 11.94 8.60 -1.34
N GLY A 140 13.03 7.87 -1.16
CA GLY A 140 14.04 8.21 -0.17
C GLY A 140 14.87 9.40 -0.63
N VAL A 141 15.02 10.38 0.23
CA VAL A 141 15.92 11.52 0.02
C VAL A 141 17.07 11.41 1.02
N PRO A 142 18.34 11.51 0.58
CA PRO A 142 19.48 11.53 1.51
C PRO A 142 19.33 12.61 2.57
N ASP A 143 19.74 12.30 3.79
CA ASP A 143 19.56 13.23 4.92
C ASP A 143 20.25 14.59 4.70
N GLU A 144 21.37 14.61 3.99
CA GLU A 144 22.07 15.84 3.63
C GLU A 144 21.23 16.74 2.72
N GLU A 145 20.45 16.15 1.82
CA GLU A 145 19.57 16.90 0.91
C GLU A 145 18.29 17.39 1.61
N VAL A 146 17.85 16.69 2.66
CA VAL A 146 16.68 17.13 3.45
C VAL A 146 16.89 18.49 4.08
N VAL A 147 18.09 18.78 4.56
CA VAL A 147 18.44 20.07 5.15
C VAL A 147 18.33 21.21 4.12
N GLU A 148 18.80 20.98 2.89
CA GLU A 148 18.69 21.95 1.79
C GLU A 148 17.22 22.17 1.37
N LEU A 149 16.41 21.10 1.36
CA LEU A 149 14.98 21.20 1.08
C LEU A 149 14.25 21.99 2.16
N GLN A 150 14.63 21.80 3.41
CA GLN A 150 14.03 22.52 4.54
C GLN A 150 14.24 24.03 4.44
N GLU A 151 15.42 24.47 4.02
CA GLU A 151 15.70 25.89 3.76
C GLU A 151 14.82 26.46 2.63
N ARG A 152 14.60 25.65 1.58
CA ARG A 152 13.78 26.01 0.42
C ARG A 152 12.29 26.12 0.75
N TRP A 153 11.80 25.29 1.67
CA TRP A 153 10.38 25.24 2.04
C TRP A 153 10.02 26.10 3.24
N SER A 154 11.00 26.65 3.94
CA SER A 154 10.80 27.50 5.12
C SER A 154 10.68 29.00 4.78
N SER A 155 10.77 29.37 3.52
CA SER A 155 10.66 30.77 3.04
C SER A 155 9.25 31.19 2.72
#